data_e250470d86a2d2b1d506a62d6112ed8a
#
_entry.id   e250470d86a2d2b1d506a62d6112ed8a
#
_cell.length_a   1.000
_cell.length_b   1.000
_cell.length_c   1.000
_cell.angle_alpha   90.00
_cell.angle_beta   90.00
_cell.angle_gamma   90.00
#
_symmetry.space_group_name_H-M   'P 1'
#
loop_
_entity.id
_entity.type
_entity.pdbx_description
1 polymer ?
#
loop_
_entity_poly.entity_id
_entity_poly.type
_entity_poly.pdbx_seq_one_letter_code
_entity_poly.pdbx_strand_id
1 'polypeptide(L)'
;MSAEENQKIASELHAAFNNRDIEKAMTLFADDASWIVMPGGTCYTKADIRKYFEKILKTYEKFYLKDVHPPVASGNMVTHEYINEVKLRGGNEGLVPAVVVMELSNGKITQIRLYIDKLEAAKQMASGAAKLAVGAVAKQVEAVVNP
;
A
#
# COMPACT_ATOMS: atom_id res chain seq x y z
N MET A 1 15.68 17.08 8.95
CA MET A 1 14.24 17.15 9.26
C MET A 1 13.96 16.39 10.54
N SER A 2 13.01 16.85 11.35
CA SER A 2 12.61 16.18 12.57
C SER A 2 11.77 14.93 12.27
N ALA A 3 11.65 14.04 13.26
CA ALA A 3 10.76 12.88 13.17
C ALA A 3 9.30 13.32 12.92
N GLU A 4 8.87 14.40 13.54
CA GLU A 4 7.51 14.96 13.38
C GLU A 4 7.25 15.46 11.95
N GLU A 5 8.25 16.12 11.31
CA GLU A 5 8.13 16.52 9.90
C GLU A 5 8.03 15.30 8.98
N ASN A 6 8.79 14.24 9.26
CA ASN A 6 8.71 13.00 8.50
C ASN A 6 7.37 12.28 8.68
N GLN A 7 6.82 12.24 9.90
CA GLN A 7 5.47 11.71 10.16
C GLN A 7 4.39 12.48 9.39
N LYS A 8 4.52 13.81 9.31
CA LYS A 8 3.59 14.66 8.57
C LYS A 8 3.60 14.31 7.07
N ILE A 9 4.76 14.09 6.47
CA ILE A 9 4.87 13.68 5.06
C ILE A 9 4.17 12.34 4.82
N ALA A 10 4.35 11.36 5.70
CA ALA A 10 3.67 10.08 5.60
C ALA A 10 2.14 10.22 5.69
N SER A 11 1.64 11.04 6.62
CA SER A 11 0.21 11.34 6.75
C SER A 11 -0.34 12.10 5.52
N GLU A 12 0.44 13.03 4.96
CA GLU A 12 0.06 13.75 3.74
C GLU A 12 -0.03 12.82 2.52
N LEU A 13 0.84 11.80 2.43
CA LEU A 13 0.75 10.79 1.37
C LEU A 13 -0.55 10.00 1.47
N HIS A 14 -0.92 9.52 2.66
CA HIS A 14 -2.19 8.82 2.87
C HIS A 14 -3.40 9.70 2.57
N ALA A 15 -3.36 10.97 3.02
CA ALA A 15 -4.42 11.93 2.74
C ALA A 15 -4.57 12.17 1.23
N ALA A 16 -3.46 12.33 0.49
CA ALA A 16 -3.47 12.50 -0.96
C ALA A 16 -4.10 11.28 -1.67
N PHE A 17 -3.76 10.06 -1.23
CA PHE A 17 -4.39 8.83 -1.72
C PHE A 17 -5.90 8.81 -1.46
N ASN A 18 -6.30 9.05 -0.21
CA ASN A 18 -7.70 9.03 0.20
C ASN A 18 -8.54 10.08 -0.54
N ASN A 19 -7.93 11.21 -0.88
CA ASN A 19 -8.55 12.28 -1.68
C ASN A 19 -8.41 12.06 -3.20
N ARG A 20 -7.78 10.96 -3.64
CA ARG A 20 -7.52 10.66 -5.06
C ARG A 20 -6.68 11.72 -5.76
N ASP A 21 -5.87 12.44 -5.01
CA ASP A 21 -5.01 13.53 -5.49
C ASP A 21 -3.62 13.00 -5.84
N ILE A 22 -3.49 12.47 -7.07
CA ILE A 22 -2.23 11.92 -7.57
C ILE A 22 -1.16 13.01 -7.66
N GLU A 23 -1.51 14.21 -8.08
CA GLU A 23 -0.54 15.29 -8.24
C GLU A 23 0.08 15.65 -6.88
N LYS A 24 -0.75 15.82 -5.86
CA LYS A 24 -0.26 16.05 -4.50
C LYS A 24 0.61 14.89 -4.01
N ALA A 25 0.17 13.64 -4.20
CA ALA A 25 0.95 12.47 -3.82
C ALA A 25 2.34 12.47 -4.48
N MET A 26 2.41 12.74 -5.79
CA MET A 26 3.67 12.74 -6.54
C MET A 26 4.63 13.85 -6.11
N THR A 27 4.14 14.96 -5.56
CA THR A 27 5.02 16.01 -5.03
C THR A 27 5.82 15.57 -3.79
N LEU A 28 5.37 14.54 -3.09
CA LEU A 28 6.02 14.03 -1.88
C LEU A 28 7.22 13.13 -2.16
N PHE A 29 7.34 12.60 -3.39
CA PHE A 29 8.43 11.71 -3.79
C PHE A 29 9.64 12.47 -4.35
N ALA A 30 10.83 11.99 -4.02
CA ALA A 30 12.07 12.38 -4.70
C ALA A 30 12.04 11.93 -6.18
N ASP A 31 12.88 12.50 -7.03
CA ASP A 31 12.89 12.17 -8.46
C ASP A 31 13.42 10.76 -8.73
N ASP A 32 14.33 10.29 -7.89
CA ASP A 32 14.91 8.95 -7.89
C ASP A 32 14.19 7.97 -6.93
N ALA A 33 12.99 8.32 -6.48
CA ALA A 33 12.24 7.51 -5.54
C ALA A 33 11.90 6.12 -6.09
N SER A 34 11.88 5.15 -5.18
CA SER A 34 11.48 3.77 -5.47
C SER A 34 10.34 3.31 -4.57
N TRP A 35 9.46 2.46 -5.11
CA TRP A 35 8.40 1.79 -4.36
C TRP A 35 8.53 0.28 -4.57
N ILE A 36 8.72 -0.45 -3.48
CA ILE A 36 8.91 -1.90 -3.50
C ILE A 36 7.70 -2.56 -2.86
N VAL A 37 7.04 -3.45 -3.60
CA VAL A 37 5.90 -4.22 -3.09
C VAL A 37 6.38 -5.58 -2.61
N MET A 38 6.26 -5.84 -1.33
CA MET A 38 6.66 -7.09 -0.68
C MET A 38 5.46 -8.05 -0.49
N PRO A 39 5.66 -9.36 -0.40
CA PRO A 39 6.83 -10.09 -0.87
C PRO A 39 6.91 -10.14 -2.40
N GLY A 40 8.05 -10.50 -2.92
CA GLY A 40 8.28 -10.64 -4.35
C GLY A 40 9.06 -9.46 -4.98
N GLY A 41 9.21 -8.35 -4.25
CA GLY A 41 10.14 -7.29 -4.59
C GLY A 41 9.87 -6.53 -5.90
N THR A 42 8.61 -6.46 -6.36
CA THR A 42 8.29 -5.61 -7.51
C THR A 42 8.68 -4.17 -7.19
N CYS A 43 9.58 -3.61 -7.97
CA CYS A 43 10.08 -2.25 -7.79
C CYS A 43 9.52 -1.32 -8.87
N TYR A 44 9.04 -0.17 -8.44
CA TYR A 44 8.52 0.88 -9.30
C TYR A 44 9.38 2.13 -9.17
N THR A 45 9.77 2.72 -10.30
CA THR A 45 10.36 4.06 -10.37
C THR A 45 9.29 5.13 -10.11
N LYS A 46 9.68 6.39 -9.91
CA LYS A 46 8.70 7.50 -9.73
C LYS A 46 7.65 7.55 -10.84
N ALA A 47 8.06 7.35 -12.09
CA ALA A 47 7.14 7.31 -13.23
C ALA A 47 6.16 6.12 -13.17
N ASP A 48 6.63 4.96 -12.73
CA ASP A 48 5.81 3.76 -12.57
C ASP A 48 4.89 3.86 -11.35
N ILE A 49 5.32 4.55 -10.28
CA ILE A 49 4.49 4.86 -9.10
C ILE A 49 3.25 5.64 -9.53
N ARG A 50 3.40 6.66 -10.38
CA ARG A 50 2.26 7.41 -10.94
C ARG A 50 1.29 6.49 -11.67
N LYS A 51 1.80 5.67 -12.60
CA LYS A 51 0.97 4.71 -13.35
C LYS A 51 0.27 3.70 -12.44
N TYR A 52 0.97 3.25 -11.41
CA TYR A 52 0.41 2.34 -10.40
C TYR A 52 -0.77 2.97 -9.66
N PHE A 53 -0.64 4.23 -9.23
CA PHE A 53 -1.72 4.97 -8.57
C PHE A 53 -2.91 5.20 -9.50
N GLU A 54 -2.66 5.61 -10.75
CA GLU A 54 -3.70 5.75 -11.77
C GLU A 54 -4.45 4.44 -12.01
N LYS A 55 -3.72 3.31 -12.04
CA LYS A 55 -4.31 1.99 -12.18
C LYS A 55 -5.21 1.64 -10.99
N ILE A 56 -4.75 1.90 -9.76
CA ILE A 56 -5.57 1.70 -8.55
C ILE A 56 -6.87 2.49 -8.66
N LEU A 57 -6.81 3.77 -8.98
CA LEU A 57 -8.00 4.63 -9.07
C LEU A 57 -8.98 4.21 -10.18
N LYS A 58 -8.48 3.58 -11.25
CA LYS A 58 -9.33 3.01 -12.32
C LYS A 58 -9.96 1.68 -11.91
N THR A 59 -9.21 0.85 -11.17
CA THR A 59 -9.62 -0.51 -10.81
C THR A 59 -10.63 -0.51 -9.67
N TYR A 60 -10.43 0.35 -8.68
CA TYR A 60 -11.25 0.38 -7.48
C TYR A 60 -12.27 1.50 -7.49
N GLU A 61 -13.51 1.16 -7.14
CA GLU A 61 -14.57 2.12 -6.81
C GLU A 61 -14.27 2.82 -5.48
N LYS A 62 -13.85 2.03 -4.48
CA LYS A 62 -13.32 2.52 -3.20
C LYS A 62 -11.90 2.02 -3.01
N PHE A 63 -10.99 2.92 -2.66
CA PHE A 63 -9.66 2.62 -2.19
C PHE A 63 -9.33 3.66 -1.10
N TYR A 64 -9.37 3.23 0.14
CA TYR A 64 -9.20 4.09 1.29
C TYR A 64 -8.19 3.48 2.26
N LEU A 65 -7.18 4.25 2.64
CA LEU A 65 -6.16 3.89 3.61
C LEU A 65 -6.64 4.36 4.99
N LYS A 66 -7.09 3.42 5.81
CA LYS A 66 -7.56 3.67 7.17
C LYS A 66 -6.42 3.40 8.13
N ASP A 67 -5.88 4.46 8.73
CA ASP A 67 -4.79 4.35 9.70
C ASP A 67 -5.23 3.53 10.92
N VAL A 68 -4.39 2.60 11.35
CA VAL A 68 -4.55 1.84 12.61
C VAL A 68 -4.07 2.70 13.77
N HIS A 69 -2.98 3.43 13.57
CA HIS A 69 -2.43 4.43 14.48
C HIS A 69 -1.68 5.50 13.66
N PRO A 70 -1.35 6.65 14.24
CA PRO A 70 -0.49 7.63 13.58
C PRO A 70 0.84 7.02 13.15
N PRO A 71 1.45 7.50 12.04
CA PRO A 71 2.77 7.02 11.62
C PRO A 71 3.81 7.23 12.73
N VAL A 72 4.76 6.31 12.81
CA VAL A 72 5.86 6.35 13.78
C VAL A 72 7.16 6.60 13.04
N ALA A 73 7.91 7.63 13.45
CA ALA A 73 9.19 7.97 12.84
C ALA A 73 10.37 7.79 13.80
N SER A 74 11.48 7.34 13.24
CA SER A 74 12.80 7.33 13.89
C SER A 74 13.85 7.77 12.88
N GLY A 75 14.46 8.92 13.14
CA GLY A 75 15.38 9.55 12.17
C GLY A 75 14.69 9.83 10.85
N ASN A 76 15.24 9.28 9.76
CA ASN A 76 14.73 9.42 8.40
C ASN A 76 13.75 8.29 7.98
N MET A 77 13.41 7.39 8.89
CA MET A 77 12.49 6.29 8.63
C MET A 77 11.13 6.54 9.26
N VAL A 78 10.08 6.19 8.52
CA VAL A 78 8.68 6.22 9.01
C VAL A 78 8.05 4.87 8.75
N THR A 79 7.41 4.32 9.77
CA THR A 79 6.54 3.15 9.66
C THR A 79 5.09 3.57 9.82
N HIS A 80 4.22 3.11 8.94
CA HIS A 80 2.81 3.42 8.98
C HIS A 80 1.98 2.15 8.73
N GLU A 81 1.18 1.77 9.71
CA GLU A 81 0.26 0.64 9.63
C GLU A 81 -1.15 1.12 9.33
N TYR A 82 -1.82 0.45 8.38
CA TYR A 82 -3.15 0.82 7.94
C TYR A 82 -3.92 -0.37 7.36
N ILE A 83 -5.22 -0.21 7.24
CA ILE A 83 -6.09 -1.15 6.53
C ILE A 83 -6.51 -0.51 5.21
N ASN A 84 -6.25 -1.20 4.10
CA ASN A 84 -6.85 -0.83 2.81
C ASN A 84 -8.31 -1.27 2.81
N GLU A 85 -9.22 -0.33 2.87
CA GLU A 85 -10.64 -0.56 2.61
C GLU A 85 -10.86 -0.44 1.10
N VAL A 86 -11.09 -1.54 0.43
CA VAL A 86 -11.14 -1.60 -1.03
C VAL A 86 -12.46 -2.16 -1.54
N LYS A 87 -12.91 -1.65 -2.71
CA LYS A 87 -14.02 -2.21 -3.47
C LYS A 87 -13.69 -2.15 -4.95
N LEU A 88 -13.71 -3.28 -5.63
CA LEU A 88 -13.55 -3.35 -7.07
C LEU A 88 -14.77 -2.74 -7.77
N ARG A 89 -14.57 -2.11 -8.92
CA ARG A 89 -15.69 -1.66 -9.75
C ARG A 89 -16.49 -2.85 -10.25
N GLY A 90 -17.78 -2.92 -9.83
CA GLY A 90 -18.66 -4.03 -10.14
C GLY A 90 -18.25 -5.38 -9.52
N GLY A 91 -17.39 -5.38 -8.50
CA GLY A 91 -16.85 -6.57 -7.88
C GLY A 91 -16.91 -6.55 -6.35
N ASN A 92 -16.09 -7.42 -5.76
CA ASN A 92 -16.02 -7.62 -4.32
C ASN A 92 -15.39 -6.45 -3.59
N GLU A 93 -15.69 -6.35 -2.31
CA GLU A 93 -15.05 -5.46 -1.35
C GLU A 93 -14.23 -6.25 -0.34
N GLY A 94 -13.26 -5.59 0.30
CA GLY A 94 -12.41 -6.23 1.29
C GLY A 94 -11.63 -5.24 2.16
N LEU A 95 -11.06 -5.81 3.22
CA LEU A 95 -10.20 -5.15 4.19
C LEU A 95 -8.83 -5.82 4.16
N VAL A 96 -7.81 -5.13 3.67
CA VAL A 96 -6.48 -5.70 3.50
C VAL A 96 -5.47 -4.95 4.36
N PRO A 97 -5.00 -5.55 5.47
CA PRO A 97 -3.96 -4.94 6.29
C PRO A 97 -2.67 -4.75 5.53
N ALA A 98 -1.99 -3.64 5.81
CA ALA A 98 -0.71 -3.33 5.21
C ALA A 98 0.16 -2.49 6.15
N VAL A 99 1.46 -2.59 5.95
CA VAL A 99 2.47 -1.74 6.58
C VAL A 99 3.37 -1.18 5.49
N VAL A 100 3.65 0.11 5.56
CA VAL A 100 4.72 0.72 4.77
C VAL A 100 5.88 1.11 5.67
N VAL A 101 7.09 0.91 5.17
CA VAL A 101 8.31 1.50 5.71
C VAL A 101 8.82 2.49 4.68
N MET A 102 8.88 3.76 5.06
CA MET A 102 9.31 4.86 4.20
C MET A 102 10.69 5.34 4.63
N GLU A 103 11.54 5.64 3.67
CA GLU A 103 12.78 6.37 3.87
C GLU A 103 12.64 7.76 3.27
N LEU A 104 13.06 8.78 4.02
CA LEU A 104 12.95 10.17 3.61
C LEU A 104 14.31 10.85 3.60
N SER A 105 14.49 11.76 2.67
CA SER A 105 15.65 12.65 2.61
C SER A 105 15.21 14.02 2.08
N ASN A 106 15.70 15.09 2.71
CA ASN A 106 15.42 16.47 2.30
C ASN A 106 13.93 16.76 2.06
N GLY A 107 13.05 16.22 2.92
CA GLY A 107 11.62 16.46 2.82
C GLY A 107 10.90 15.70 1.71
N LYS A 108 11.53 14.66 1.18
CA LYS A 108 10.97 13.81 0.14
C LYS A 108 11.10 12.34 0.51
N ILE A 109 10.14 11.56 0.06
CA ILE A 109 10.17 10.10 0.15
C ILE A 109 11.12 9.59 -0.92
N THR A 110 12.18 8.90 -0.50
CA THR A 110 13.18 8.28 -1.40
C THR A 110 12.89 6.80 -1.63
N GLN A 111 12.32 6.13 -0.65
CA GLN A 111 11.93 4.73 -0.81
C GLN A 111 10.68 4.41 0.01
N ILE A 112 9.83 3.57 -0.56
CA ILE A 112 8.75 2.89 0.17
C ILE A 112 8.91 1.38 0.01
N ARG A 113 8.81 0.67 1.12
CA ARG A 113 8.59 -0.78 1.14
C ARG A 113 7.19 -1.05 1.66
N LEU A 114 6.32 -1.54 0.79
CA LEU A 114 4.95 -1.93 1.13
C LEU A 114 4.90 -3.42 1.46
N TYR A 115 4.52 -3.75 2.67
CA TYR A 115 4.24 -5.11 3.13
C TYR A 115 2.73 -5.31 3.16
N ILE A 116 2.24 -6.23 2.35
CA ILE A 116 0.82 -6.51 2.18
C ILE A 116 0.59 -8.02 2.07
N ASP A 117 -0.45 -8.52 2.71
CA ASP A 117 -0.88 -9.91 2.53
C ASP A 117 -1.60 -10.07 1.18
N LYS A 118 -0.82 -10.45 0.16
CA LYS A 118 -1.34 -10.65 -1.21
C LYS A 118 -2.30 -11.84 -1.29
N LEU A 119 -2.12 -12.86 -0.46
CA LEU A 119 -3.00 -14.01 -0.44
C LEU A 119 -4.36 -13.63 0.15
N GLU A 120 -4.38 -12.92 1.26
CA GLU A 120 -5.61 -12.42 1.85
C GLU A 120 -6.34 -11.45 0.92
N ALA A 121 -5.60 -10.52 0.29
CA ALA A 121 -6.16 -9.65 -0.73
C ALA A 121 -6.80 -10.44 -1.89
N ALA A 122 -6.11 -11.47 -2.38
CA ALA A 122 -6.63 -12.33 -3.45
C ALA A 122 -7.88 -13.11 -3.01
N LYS A 123 -7.92 -13.65 -1.78
CA LYS A 123 -9.09 -14.35 -1.22
C LYS A 123 -10.32 -13.45 -1.20
N GLN A 124 -10.16 -12.21 -0.77
CA GLN A 124 -11.27 -11.26 -0.65
C GLN A 124 -11.74 -10.74 -2.02
N MET A 125 -10.81 -10.51 -2.95
CA MET A 125 -11.10 -9.89 -4.26
C MET A 125 -11.49 -10.90 -5.35
N ALA A 126 -11.14 -12.19 -5.21
CA ALA A 126 -11.42 -13.19 -6.21
C ALA A 126 -12.91 -13.55 -6.29
N SER A 127 -13.38 -13.91 -7.49
CA SER A 127 -14.72 -14.40 -7.75
C SER A 127 -14.69 -15.61 -8.68
N GLY A 128 -15.80 -16.37 -8.74
CA GLY A 128 -15.92 -17.52 -9.63
C GLY A 128 -14.82 -18.58 -9.44
N ALA A 129 -14.29 -19.11 -10.52
CA ALA A 129 -13.24 -20.15 -10.50
C ALA A 129 -11.95 -19.67 -9.80
N ALA A 130 -11.59 -18.41 -9.93
CA ALA A 130 -10.44 -17.83 -9.25
C ALA A 130 -10.59 -17.91 -7.72
N LYS A 131 -11.78 -17.72 -7.18
CA LYS A 131 -12.06 -17.85 -5.74
C LYS A 131 -11.78 -19.27 -5.23
N LEU A 132 -12.14 -20.28 -6.00
CA LEU A 132 -11.89 -21.69 -5.65
C LEU A 132 -10.39 -22.00 -5.64
N ALA A 133 -9.66 -21.56 -6.65
CA ALA A 133 -8.22 -21.76 -6.76
C ALA A 133 -7.45 -21.06 -5.62
N VAL A 134 -7.76 -19.80 -5.33
CA VAL A 134 -7.13 -19.04 -4.23
C VAL A 134 -7.49 -19.69 -2.87
N GLY A 135 -8.72 -20.13 -2.66
CA GLY A 135 -9.14 -20.83 -1.44
C GLY A 135 -8.39 -22.14 -1.22
N ALA A 136 -8.11 -22.90 -2.27
CA ALA A 136 -7.30 -24.14 -2.17
C ALA A 136 -5.86 -23.84 -1.75
N VAL A 137 -5.23 -22.84 -2.36
CA VAL A 137 -3.86 -22.40 -2.00
C VAL A 137 -3.82 -21.91 -0.56
N ALA A 138 -4.79 -21.11 -0.13
CA ALA A 138 -4.87 -20.59 1.24
C ALA A 138 -4.92 -21.71 2.28
N LYS A 139 -5.75 -22.76 2.06
CA LYS A 139 -5.82 -23.94 2.95
C LYS A 139 -4.48 -24.67 3.05
N GLN A 140 -3.75 -24.79 1.94
CA GLN A 140 -2.42 -25.42 1.96
C GLN A 140 -1.42 -24.59 2.77
N VAL A 141 -1.43 -23.26 2.62
CA VAL A 141 -0.58 -22.37 3.40
C VAL A 141 -0.91 -22.44 4.90
N GLU A 142 -2.19 -22.40 5.25
CA GLU A 142 -2.66 -22.51 6.65
C GLU A 142 -2.20 -23.83 7.28
N ALA A 143 -2.25 -24.95 6.55
CA ALA A 143 -1.79 -26.25 7.05
C ALA A 143 -0.29 -26.31 7.30
N VAL A 144 0.51 -25.49 6.63
CA VAL A 144 1.97 -25.41 6.82
C VAL A 144 2.34 -24.46 7.96
N VAL A 145 1.62 -23.34 8.09
CA VAL A 145 1.95 -22.25 9.04
C VAL A 145 1.33 -22.48 10.41
N ASN A 146 0.19 -23.17 10.48
CA ASN A 146 -0.53 -23.49 11.72
C ASN A 146 -0.64 -25.01 11.88
N PRO A 147 0.42 -25.69 12.34
CA PRO A 147 0.40 -27.12 12.57
C PRO A 147 -0.57 -27.56 13.69
#